data_f88e6c137be4302d27821f387b9d1cca
#
_entry.id   f88e6c137be4302d27821f387b9d1cca
#
_cell.length_a   1.000
_cell.length_b   1.000
_cell.length_c   1.000
_cell.angle_alpha   90.00
_cell.angle_beta   90.00
_cell.angle_gamma   90.00
#
_symmetry.space_group_name_H-M   'P 1'
#
loop_
_entity.id
_entity.type
_entity.pdbx_description
1 polymer ?
#
loop_
_entity_poly.entity_id
_entity_poly.type
_entity_poly.pdbx_seq_one_letter_code
_entity_poly.pdbx_strand_id
1 'polypeptide(L)'
;MTIRLSFEDQVPLQLVLGSVGGQAMEELQRAAGVTLHVRGGDVTIEGEDANAALVERLLRQMVAMARAGTPIHPGDLPRALEVMRGEPRVDLRSLFDDTIIARSGSGRPIAPRSLAQKTYVDCLRRYDLTFGVGPAGTGKTYLAVAMGVRMLLDKRVRRIILARPAIEAGENLGFLPGTMEEKISPYMRPLYDALHDMLDVQKVMRMMEQGIIEIAPLAYMRGRTLSETFLILDEAQNTTPEQMKMFLTRIGAGTRTVVTGDPSQNDLPLGKRSGLGHALRVLRGVDGIAFCSFTSADVMRHQLVQRIVLAYDREDQRRRAARPVGAQRAEDRVRDEVVAEDEAEVEADVDGEADEAGKPGKAARAAGRRLARATNGH
;
A
#
# COMPACT_ATOMS: atom_id res chain seq x y z
N MET A 1 -24.07 20.38 23.88
CA MET A 1 -24.56 21.34 22.87
C MET A 1 -25.62 20.71 21.98
N THR A 2 -26.61 21.50 21.53
CA THR A 2 -27.58 21.04 20.54
C THR A 2 -27.42 21.89 19.27
N ILE A 3 -27.13 21.24 18.14
CA ILE A 3 -27.00 21.91 16.83
C ILE A 3 -28.20 21.52 15.97
N ARG A 4 -28.80 22.49 15.31
CA ARG A 4 -29.88 22.26 14.34
C ARG A 4 -29.40 22.60 12.94
N LEU A 5 -29.58 21.66 12.02
CA LEU A 5 -29.29 21.79 10.60
C LEU A 5 -30.60 21.66 9.83
N SER A 6 -30.78 22.48 8.82
CA SER A 6 -31.87 22.34 7.87
C SER A 6 -31.29 22.21 6.46
N PHE A 7 -31.69 21.18 5.74
CA PHE A 7 -31.33 20.93 4.34
C PHE A 7 -32.59 21.09 3.49
N GLU A 8 -32.54 22.03 2.56
CA GLU A 8 -33.68 22.36 1.66
C GLU A 8 -34.15 21.15 0.84
N ASP A 9 -33.20 20.26 0.49
CA ASP A 9 -33.47 19.07 -0.30
C ASP A 9 -33.25 17.81 0.57
N GLN A 10 -34.30 17.00 0.70
CA GLN A 10 -34.31 15.79 1.52
C GLN A 10 -33.57 14.63 0.85
N VAL A 11 -33.54 14.56 -0.48
CA VAL A 11 -32.98 13.43 -1.23
C VAL A 11 -31.49 13.23 -0.95
N PRO A 12 -30.64 14.29 -1.00
CA PRO A 12 -29.23 14.13 -0.63
C PRO A 12 -29.00 13.68 0.81
N LEU A 13 -29.82 14.15 1.75
CA LEU A 13 -29.73 13.75 3.14
C LEU A 13 -30.08 12.26 3.33
N GLN A 14 -31.10 11.77 2.64
CA GLN A 14 -31.47 10.36 2.65
C GLN A 14 -30.40 9.48 2.00
N LEU A 15 -29.74 9.94 0.94
CA LEU A 15 -28.61 9.23 0.32
C LEU A 15 -27.44 9.10 1.30
N VAL A 16 -27.19 10.11 2.13
CA VAL A 16 -26.11 10.14 3.10
C VAL A 16 -26.43 9.29 4.34
N LEU A 17 -27.58 9.51 4.97
CA LEU A 17 -27.95 8.86 6.24
C LEU A 17 -28.61 7.49 6.06
N GLY A 18 -29.12 7.20 4.86
CA GLY A 18 -29.98 6.03 4.64
C GLY A 18 -31.36 6.21 5.25
N SER A 19 -31.99 5.12 5.67
CA SER A 19 -33.26 5.17 6.39
C SER A 19 -33.08 5.75 7.80
N VAL A 20 -34.05 6.54 8.25
CA VAL A 20 -34.09 7.08 9.63
C VAL A 20 -34.12 5.91 10.61
N GLY A 21 -33.19 5.91 11.60
CA GLY A 21 -33.00 4.78 12.51
C GLY A 21 -32.33 3.56 11.89
N GLY A 22 -31.77 3.68 10.68
CA GLY A 22 -31.01 2.62 10.03
C GLY A 22 -29.61 2.44 10.59
N GLN A 23 -29.00 1.32 10.25
CA GLN A 23 -27.69 0.88 10.77
C GLN A 23 -26.58 1.96 10.64
N ALA A 24 -26.51 2.65 9.51
CA ALA A 24 -25.49 3.67 9.27
C ALA A 24 -25.62 4.87 10.22
N MET A 25 -26.84 5.31 10.50
CA MET A 25 -27.12 6.37 11.45
C MET A 25 -26.77 5.95 12.89
N GLU A 26 -27.11 4.72 13.28
CA GLU A 26 -26.74 4.17 14.58
C GLU A 26 -25.20 4.02 14.74
N GLU A 27 -24.53 3.58 13.69
CA GLU A 27 -23.05 3.48 13.68
C GLU A 27 -22.41 4.87 13.81
N LEU A 28 -22.92 5.87 13.08
CA LEU A 28 -22.45 7.25 13.20
C LEU A 28 -22.66 7.80 14.61
N GLN A 29 -23.86 7.63 15.19
CA GLN A 29 -24.18 8.07 16.55
C GLN A 29 -23.23 7.45 17.57
N ARG A 30 -23.03 6.14 17.48
CA ARG A 30 -22.12 5.40 18.35
C ARG A 30 -20.67 5.82 18.19
N ALA A 31 -20.22 5.97 16.93
CA ALA A 31 -18.85 6.39 16.63
C ALA A 31 -18.57 7.81 17.06
N ALA A 32 -19.53 8.73 16.90
CA ALA A 32 -19.36 10.13 17.23
C ALA A 32 -19.66 10.45 18.70
N GLY A 33 -20.38 9.58 19.42
CA GLY A 33 -20.87 9.87 20.78
C GLY A 33 -21.93 10.99 20.78
N VAL A 34 -22.81 11.01 19.77
CA VAL A 34 -23.91 11.99 19.64
C VAL A 34 -25.24 11.28 19.42
N THR A 35 -26.33 12.00 19.66
CA THR A 35 -27.69 11.56 19.27
C THR A 35 -28.18 12.41 18.10
N LEU A 36 -28.74 11.75 17.09
CA LEU A 36 -29.29 12.39 15.89
C LEU A 36 -30.81 12.22 15.85
N HIS A 37 -31.51 13.33 15.71
CA HIS A 37 -32.94 13.35 15.45
C HIS A 37 -33.18 13.92 14.05
N VAL A 38 -33.74 13.10 13.17
CA VAL A 38 -33.98 13.47 11.76
C VAL A 38 -35.47 13.54 11.49
N ARG A 39 -35.93 14.69 10.98
CA ARG A 39 -37.32 14.90 10.59
C ARG A 39 -37.38 15.65 9.25
N GLY A 40 -37.64 14.91 8.18
CA GLY A 40 -37.57 15.50 6.84
C GLY A 40 -36.16 15.94 6.46
N GLY A 41 -36.01 17.22 6.14
CA GLY A 41 -34.70 17.84 5.87
C GLY A 41 -33.99 18.38 7.10
N ASP A 42 -34.63 18.30 8.29
CA ASP A 42 -34.05 18.84 9.53
C ASP A 42 -33.32 17.77 10.32
N VAL A 43 -32.14 18.08 10.79
CA VAL A 43 -31.29 17.22 11.63
C VAL A 43 -30.94 17.98 12.91
N THR A 44 -31.29 17.40 14.05
CA THR A 44 -30.84 17.89 15.36
C THR A 44 -29.73 16.97 15.88
N ILE A 45 -28.60 17.55 16.24
CA ILE A 45 -27.42 16.85 16.77
C ILE A 45 -27.28 17.22 18.24
N GLU A 46 -27.31 16.23 19.13
CA GLU A 46 -27.13 16.42 20.58
C GLU A 46 -25.92 15.65 21.05
N GLY A 47 -25.02 16.31 21.77
CA GLY A 47 -23.78 15.72 22.28
C GLY A 47 -22.80 16.72 22.82
N GLU A 48 -21.58 16.27 23.10
CA GLU A 48 -20.45 17.11 23.45
C GLU A 48 -20.14 18.11 22.32
N ASP A 49 -19.75 19.34 22.66
CA ASP A 49 -19.59 20.44 21.71
C ASP A 49 -18.65 20.10 20.55
N ALA A 50 -17.50 19.49 20.83
CA ALA A 50 -16.52 19.11 19.82
C ALA A 50 -17.08 18.03 18.86
N ASN A 51 -17.77 17.04 19.41
CA ASN A 51 -18.35 15.93 18.64
C ASN A 51 -19.54 16.40 17.79
N ALA A 52 -20.41 17.23 18.37
CA ALA A 52 -21.56 17.81 17.67
C ALA A 52 -21.11 18.69 16.49
N ALA A 53 -20.10 19.54 16.68
CA ALA A 53 -19.53 20.38 15.63
C ALA A 53 -18.82 19.54 14.52
N LEU A 54 -18.18 18.44 14.90
CA LEU A 54 -17.56 17.53 13.94
C LEU A 54 -18.63 16.86 13.05
N VAL A 55 -19.72 16.35 13.64
CA VAL A 55 -20.83 15.72 12.91
C VAL A 55 -21.59 16.74 12.05
N GLU A 56 -21.76 17.96 12.52
CA GLU A 56 -22.32 19.04 11.69
C GLU A 56 -21.53 19.23 10.41
N ARG A 57 -20.20 19.39 10.52
CA ARG A 57 -19.32 19.57 9.35
C ARG A 57 -19.33 18.36 8.44
N LEU A 58 -19.32 17.15 9.00
CA LEU A 58 -19.43 15.90 8.25
C LEU A 58 -20.69 15.90 7.40
N LEU A 59 -21.84 16.12 8.01
CA LEU A 59 -23.13 16.10 7.30
C LEU A 59 -23.22 17.18 6.23
N ARG A 60 -22.73 18.40 6.51
CA ARG A 60 -22.68 19.46 5.48
C ARG A 60 -21.83 19.08 4.28
N GLN A 61 -20.64 18.52 4.48
CA GLN A 61 -19.78 18.09 3.37
C GLN A 61 -20.40 16.92 2.60
N MET A 62 -20.86 15.88 3.28
CA MET A 62 -21.45 14.69 2.64
C MET A 62 -22.71 15.04 1.85
N VAL A 63 -23.61 15.88 2.39
CA VAL A 63 -24.81 16.32 1.68
C VAL A 63 -24.45 17.19 0.47
N ALA A 64 -23.45 18.07 0.59
CA ALA A 64 -22.98 18.89 -0.54
C ALA A 64 -22.40 18.01 -1.66
N MET A 65 -21.69 16.96 -1.33
CA MET A 65 -21.15 15.98 -2.28
C MET A 65 -22.26 15.18 -2.95
N ALA A 66 -23.26 14.71 -2.19
CA ALA A 66 -24.42 14.02 -2.73
C ALA A 66 -25.20 14.91 -3.71
N ARG A 67 -25.37 16.19 -3.41
CA ARG A 67 -25.97 17.20 -4.32
C ARG A 67 -25.16 17.37 -5.61
N ALA A 68 -23.84 17.30 -5.52
CA ALA A 68 -22.95 17.39 -6.68
C ALA A 68 -22.89 16.09 -7.51
N GLY A 69 -23.60 15.03 -7.10
CA GLY A 69 -23.66 13.76 -7.81
C GLY A 69 -22.53 12.80 -7.47
N THR A 70 -21.72 13.08 -6.43
CA THR A 70 -20.72 12.14 -5.93
C THR A 70 -21.42 10.90 -5.36
N PRO A 71 -21.07 9.68 -5.78
CA PRO A 71 -21.64 8.45 -5.24
C PRO A 71 -21.28 8.29 -3.77
N ILE A 72 -22.25 8.45 -2.88
CA ILE A 72 -22.09 8.30 -1.43
C ILE A 72 -22.98 7.15 -0.97
N HIS A 73 -22.43 6.33 -0.09
CA HIS A 73 -23.17 5.27 0.59
C HIS A 73 -23.23 5.58 2.10
N PRO A 74 -24.33 5.26 2.77
CA PRO A 74 -24.47 5.48 4.22
C PRO A 74 -23.32 4.85 5.04
N GLY A 75 -22.77 3.72 4.61
CA GLY A 75 -21.62 3.07 5.22
C GLY A 75 -20.30 3.86 5.13
N ASP A 76 -20.23 4.96 4.37
CA ASP A 76 -19.07 5.83 4.29
C ASP A 76 -19.00 6.85 5.45
N LEU A 77 -20.11 7.08 6.17
CA LEU A 77 -20.22 8.05 7.26
C LEU A 77 -19.23 7.81 8.41
N PRO A 78 -19.16 6.61 9.01
CA PRO A 78 -18.23 6.36 10.12
C PRO A 78 -16.79 6.59 9.71
N ARG A 79 -16.46 6.24 8.48
CA ARG A 79 -15.13 6.38 7.91
C ARG A 79 -14.76 7.84 7.62
N ALA A 80 -15.69 8.60 7.04
CA ALA A 80 -15.52 10.04 6.83
C ALA A 80 -15.35 10.78 8.17
N LEU A 81 -16.06 10.32 9.23
CA LEU A 81 -15.89 10.84 10.58
C LEU A 81 -14.47 10.59 11.12
N GLU A 82 -13.93 9.39 10.95
CA GLU A 82 -12.56 9.06 11.39
C GLU A 82 -11.52 9.93 10.68
N VAL A 83 -11.64 10.10 9.37
CA VAL A 83 -10.78 11.00 8.60
C VAL A 83 -10.82 12.42 9.14
N MET A 84 -12.01 12.95 9.39
CA MET A 84 -12.18 14.32 9.92
C MET A 84 -11.72 14.48 11.37
N ARG A 85 -11.66 13.39 12.16
CA ARG A 85 -11.04 13.41 13.50
C ARG A 85 -9.52 13.55 13.42
N GLY A 86 -8.89 12.81 12.52
CA GLY A 86 -7.44 12.87 12.31
C GLY A 86 -7.01 14.19 11.68
N GLU A 87 -7.81 14.73 10.76
CA GLU A 87 -7.54 16.00 10.08
C GLU A 87 -8.79 16.88 10.00
N PRO A 88 -9.00 17.75 10.99
CA PRO A 88 -10.21 18.56 11.10
C PRO A 88 -10.48 19.51 9.93
N ARG A 89 -9.49 19.83 9.10
CA ARG A 89 -9.63 20.72 7.94
C ARG A 89 -9.75 20.00 6.61
N VAL A 90 -9.86 18.66 6.61
CA VAL A 90 -9.95 17.89 5.39
C VAL A 90 -11.20 18.25 4.58
N ASP A 91 -11.03 18.40 3.28
CA ASP A 91 -12.11 18.42 2.30
C ASP A 91 -12.40 16.99 1.84
N LEU A 92 -13.50 16.42 2.32
CA LEU A 92 -13.92 15.07 1.97
C LEU A 92 -14.16 14.91 0.46
N ARG A 93 -14.51 15.98 -0.24
CA ARG A 93 -14.70 15.95 -1.68
C ARG A 93 -13.43 15.50 -2.41
N SER A 94 -12.27 16.01 -1.99
CA SER A 94 -10.98 15.63 -2.58
C SER A 94 -10.67 14.14 -2.41
N LEU A 95 -11.25 13.50 -1.40
CA LEU A 95 -11.11 12.08 -1.13
C LEU A 95 -12.05 11.22 -1.99
N PHE A 96 -13.32 11.60 -2.05
CA PHE A 96 -14.38 10.81 -2.70
C PHE A 96 -14.46 11.01 -4.21
N ASP A 97 -14.13 12.20 -4.72
CA ASP A 97 -14.12 12.48 -6.17
C ASP A 97 -12.92 11.84 -6.89
N ASP A 98 -11.93 11.32 -6.13
CA ASP A 98 -10.74 10.70 -6.68
C ASP A 98 -10.97 9.25 -7.14
N THR A 99 -11.84 9.09 -8.12
CA THR A 99 -12.14 7.78 -8.69
C THR A 99 -11.01 7.29 -9.58
N ILE A 100 -10.36 6.17 -9.19
CA ILE A 100 -9.32 5.51 -9.97
C ILE A 100 -9.95 4.79 -11.15
N ILE A 101 -11.00 4.00 -10.88
CA ILE A 101 -11.77 3.25 -11.89
C ILE A 101 -13.25 3.57 -11.69
N ALA A 102 -13.91 4.10 -12.71
CA ALA A 102 -15.30 4.52 -12.66
C ALA A 102 -16.28 3.34 -12.43
N ARG A 103 -15.93 2.16 -12.93
CA ARG A 103 -16.69 0.91 -12.71
C ARG A 103 -15.71 -0.23 -12.51
N SER A 104 -15.93 -1.03 -11.47
CA SER A 104 -15.30 -2.33 -11.30
C SER A 104 -16.15 -3.42 -11.94
N GLY A 105 -15.66 -4.64 -12.00
CA GLY A 105 -16.46 -5.81 -12.40
C GLY A 105 -17.75 -5.97 -11.58
N SER A 106 -17.75 -5.52 -10.32
CA SER A 106 -18.93 -5.45 -9.44
C SER A 106 -19.81 -4.22 -9.65
N GLY A 107 -19.48 -3.33 -10.59
CA GLY A 107 -20.23 -2.12 -10.90
C GLY A 107 -20.00 -0.93 -9.95
N ARG A 108 -19.14 -1.08 -8.93
CA ARG A 108 -18.81 -0.03 -7.95
C ARG A 108 -17.54 0.74 -8.37
N PRO A 109 -17.48 2.07 -8.16
CA PRO A 109 -16.26 2.82 -8.40
C PRO A 109 -15.17 2.45 -7.38
N ILE A 110 -13.93 2.41 -7.85
CA ILE A 110 -12.75 2.22 -6.99
C ILE A 110 -12.12 3.58 -6.75
N ALA A 111 -12.09 3.98 -5.48
CA ALA A 111 -11.55 5.25 -5.01
C ALA A 111 -10.84 5.04 -3.66
N PRO A 112 -9.92 5.93 -3.27
CA PRO A 112 -9.34 5.95 -1.93
C PRO A 112 -10.43 6.10 -0.89
N ARG A 113 -10.29 5.44 0.24
CA ARG A 113 -11.27 5.45 1.33
C ARG A 113 -10.69 5.98 2.64
N SER A 114 -9.39 6.31 2.69
CA SER A 114 -8.72 7.00 3.78
C SER A 114 -7.71 8.01 3.23
N LEU A 115 -7.23 8.93 4.07
CA LEU A 115 -6.19 9.88 3.69
C LEU A 115 -4.88 9.18 3.33
N ALA A 116 -4.52 8.11 4.07
CA ALA A 116 -3.35 7.31 3.75
C ALA A 116 -3.48 6.67 2.35
N GLN A 117 -4.67 6.14 2.01
CA GLN A 117 -4.95 5.62 0.67
C GLN A 117 -4.90 6.71 -0.40
N LYS A 118 -5.43 7.91 -0.11
CA LYS A 118 -5.36 9.05 -1.03
C LYS A 118 -3.91 9.46 -1.29
N THR A 119 -3.12 9.64 -0.23
CA THR A 119 -1.68 9.94 -0.34
C THR A 119 -0.95 8.87 -1.15
N TYR A 120 -1.25 7.60 -0.90
CA TYR A 120 -0.66 6.49 -1.65
C TYR A 120 -1.02 6.54 -3.14
N VAL A 121 -2.27 6.76 -3.48
CA VAL A 121 -2.73 6.88 -4.88
C VAL A 121 -2.06 8.07 -5.57
N ASP A 122 -1.89 9.19 -4.88
CA ASP A 122 -1.19 10.36 -5.42
C ASP A 122 0.31 10.06 -5.64
N CYS A 123 0.94 9.30 -4.73
CA CYS A 123 2.31 8.83 -4.94
C CYS A 123 2.41 7.90 -6.16
N LEU A 124 1.49 6.95 -6.33
CA LEU A 124 1.45 6.05 -7.49
C LEU A 124 1.32 6.80 -8.83
N ARG A 125 0.68 7.95 -8.82
CA ARG A 125 0.54 8.81 -10.01
C ARG A 125 1.80 9.59 -10.35
N ARG A 126 2.54 9.99 -9.31
CA ARG A 126 3.62 10.97 -9.41
C ARG A 126 5.01 10.33 -9.52
N TYR A 127 5.30 9.31 -8.72
CA TYR A 127 6.63 8.75 -8.57
C TYR A 127 6.85 7.51 -9.45
N ASP A 128 8.11 7.27 -9.83
CA ASP A 128 8.48 6.12 -10.63
C ASP A 128 8.53 4.83 -9.81
N LEU A 129 8.89 4.94 -8.53
CA LEU A 129 8.87 3.86 -7.57
C LEU A 129 8.12 4.29 -6.31
N THR A 130 7.13 3.51 -5.90
CA THR A 130 6.37 3.75 -4.67
C THR A 130 6.36 2.52 -3.78
N PHE A 131 6.75 2.68 -2.53
CA PHE A 131 6.60 1.68 -1.49
C PHE A 131 5.31 1.93 -0.72
N GLY A 132 4.43 0.92 -0.67
CA GLY A 132 3.22 0.89 0.15
C GLY A 132 3.39 -0.10 1.30
N VAL A 133 3.63 0.40 2.52
CA VAL A 133 4.07 -0.42 3.65
C VAL A 133 3.09 -0.32 4.80
N GLY A 134 2.76 -1.45 5.44
CA GLY A 134 1.88 -1.50 6.62
C GLY A 134 1.00 -2.73 6.68
N PRO A 135 0.08 -2.80 7.66
CA PRO A 135 -0.71 -4.00 7.95
C PRO A 135 -1.54 -4.51 6.78
N ALA A 136 -1.80 -5.82 6.77
CA ALA A 136 -2.70 -6.44 5.82
C ALA A 136 -4.12 -5.87 5.93
N GLY A 137 -4.85 -5.78 4.80
CA GLY A 137 -6.22 -5.26 4.76
C GLY A 137 -6.33 -3.74 4.67
N THR A 138 -5.23 -3.00 4.47
CA THR A 138 -5.23 -1.54 4.22
C THR A 138 -5.44 -1.17 2.75
N GLY A 139 -5.57 -2.15 1.85
CA GLY A 139 -5.85 -1.94 0.43
C GLY A 139 -4.63 -1.64 -0.46
N LYS A 140 -3.40 -1.79 0.04
CA LYS A 140 -2.16 -1.48 -0.69
C LYS A 140 -2.11 -2.14 -2.08
N THR A 141 -2.16 -3.45 -2.10
CA THR A 141 -2.10 -4.25 -3.34
C THR A 141 -3.29 -3.98 -4.24
N TYR A 142 -4.49 -3.90 -3.67
CA TYR A 142 -5.72 -3.62 -4.42
C TYR A 142 -5.67 -2.26 -5.14
N LEU A 143 -5.25 -1.21 -4.46
CA LEU A 143 -5.12 0.14 -5.06
C LEU A 143 -3.95 0.20 -6.06
N ALA A 144 -2.86 -0.53 -5.83
CA ALA A 144 -1.78 -0.65 -6.81
C ALA A 144 -2.28 -1.30 -8.10
N VAL A 145 -3.02 -2.42 -8.01
CA VAL A 145 -3.62 -3.09 -9.18
C VAL A 145 -4.61 -2.15 -9.88
N ALA A 146 -5.47 -1.45 -9.13
CA ALA A 146 -6.41 -0.48 -9.69
C ALA A 146 -5.70 0.63 -10.47
N MET A 147 -4.61 1.16 -9.92
CA MET A 147 -3.82 2.19 -10.61
C MET A 147 -3.13 1.63 -11.87
N GLY A 148 -2.61 0.40 -11.81
CA GLY A 148 -2.05 -0.29 -12.98
C GLY A 148 -3.08 -0.47 -14.09
N VAL A 149 -4.28 -0.93 -13.75
CA VAL A 149 -5.40 -1.07 -14.70
C VAL A 149 -5.77 0.30 -15.28
N ARG A 150 -5.86 1.34 -14.45
CA ARG A 150 -6.15 2.70 -14.91
C ARG A 150 -5.10 3.20 -15.91
N MET A 151 -3.81 3.07 -15.58
CA MET A 151 -2.72 3.51 -16.46
C MET A 151 -2.66 2.71 -17.76
N LEU A 152 -3.02 1.42 -17.73
CA LEU A 152 -3.14 0.59 -18.92
C LEU A 152 -4.30 1.06 -19.83
N LEU A 153 -5.48 1.31 -19.25
CA LEU A 153 -6.64 1.82 -19.99
C LEU A 153 -6.38 3.22 -20.59
N ASP A 154 -5.66 4.07 -19.87
CA ASP A 154 -5.24 5.41 -20.33
C ASP A 154 -4.03 5.36 -21.30
N LYS A 155 -3.55 4.16 -21.64
CA LYS A 155 -2.39 3.93 -22.53
C LYS A 155 -1.10 4.61 -22.06
N ARG A 156 -0.96 4.85 -20.75
CA ARG A 156 0.25 5.39 -20.12
C ARG A 156 1.33 4.32 -19.93
N VAL A 157 0.92 3.07 -19.85
CA VAL A 157 1.78 1.88 -19.88
C VAL A 157 1.22 0.89 -20.90
N ARG A 158 2.06 -0.01 -21.37
CA ARG A 158 1.67 -1.03 -22.38
C ARG A 158 1.26 -2.34 -21.73
N ARG A 159 1.73 -2.61 -20.51
CA ARG A 159 1.45 -3.87 -19.80
C ARG A 159 1.49 -3.68 -18.29
N ILE A 160 0.90 -4.67 -17.61
CA ILE A 160 0.95 -4.79 -16.16
C ILE A 160 1.67 -6.10 -15.84
N ILE A 161 2.64 -6.06 -14.92
CA ILE A 161 3.29 -7.25 -14.40
C ILE A 161 3.11 -7.28 -12.89
N LEU A 162 2.53 -8.36 -12.40
CA LEU A 162 2.27 -8.64 -11.00
C LEU A 162 3.23 -9.73 -10.54
N ALA A 163 4.17 -9.38 -9.68
CA ALA A 163 5.16 -10.31 -9.16
C ALA A 163 4.93 -10.54 -7.66
N ARG A 164 5.16 -11.77 -7.21
CA ARG A 164 5.13 -12.14 -5.79
C ARG A 164 6.25 -13.12 -5.48
N PRO A 165 6.94 -13.02 -4.33
CA PRO A 165 7.87 -14.04 -3.89
C PRO A 165 7.11 -15.37 -3.71
N ALA A 166 7.60 -16.44 -4.28
CA ALA A 166 7.13 -17.78 -3.98
C ALA A 166 7.84 -18.23 -2.71
N ILE A 167 7.15 -18.18 -1.58
CA ILE A 167 7.64 -18.72 -0.31
C ILE A 167 6.89 -20.00 -0.01
N GLU A 168 7.63 -20.98 0.43
CA GLU A 168 7.09 -22.18 1.04
C GLU A 168 6.60 -21.82 2.46
N ALA A 169 5.33 -21.44 2.59
CA ALA A 169 4.71 -21.18 3.90
C ALA A 169 4.53 -22.51 4.65
N GLY A 170 5.62 -23.03 5.23
CA GLY A 170 5.61 -24.25 6.04
C GLY A 170 5.41 -25.56 5.28
N GLU A 171 4.98 -25.52 4.03
CA GLU A 171 4.85 -26.69 3.12
C GLU A 171 5.90 -26.57 2.02
N ASN A 172 6.81 -27.53 1.96
CA ASN A 172 7.80 -27.60 0.89
C ASN A 172 7.08 -27.77 -0.45
N LEU A 173 7.12 -26.77 -1.33
CA LEU A 173 6.58 -26.80 -2.69
C LEU A 173 7.04 -28.06 -3.48
N GLY A 174 8.17 -28.61 -3.08
CA GLY A 174 8.71 -29.87 -3.62
C GLY A 174 7.82 -31.10 -3.39
N PHE A 175 6.99 -31.13 -2.36
CA PHE A 175 6.11 -32.26 -2.02
C PHE A 175 4.72 -32.17 -2.65
N LEU A 176 4.31 -31.01 -3.21
CA LEU A 176 3.03 -30.90 -3.89
C LEU A 176 3.10 -31.55 -5.28
N PRO A 177 2.10 -32.35 -5.68
CA PRO A 177 2.03 -32.87 -7.05
C PRO A 177 1.71 -31.76 -8.06
N GLY A 178 2.16 -31.91 -9.31
CA GLY A 178 1.87 -30.99 -10.40
C GLY A 178 3.07 -30.14 -10.87
N THR A 179 2.84 -29.34 -11.90
CA THR A 179 3.81 -28.42 -12.47
C THR A 179 4.15 -27.30 -11.49
N MET A 180 5.28 -26.62 -11.70
CA MET A 180 5.66 -25.47 -10.87
C MET A 180 4.59 -24.36 -10.90
N GLU A 181 3.95 -24.16 -12.05
CA GLU A 181 2.88 -23.18 -12.21
C GLU A 181 1.64 -23.55 -11.40
N GLU A 182 1.24 -24.83 -11.40
CA GLU A 182 0.11 -25.31 -10.59
C GLU A 182 0.37 -25.14 -9.09
N LYS A 183 1.61 -25.36 -8.63
CA LYS A 183 2.01 -25.21 -7.23
C LYS A 183 2.00 -23.75 -6.77
N ILE A 184 2.33 -22.81 -7.65
CA ILE A 184 2.39 -21.37 -7.34
C ILE A 184 1.03 -20.70 -7.49
N SER A 185 0.13 -21.25 -8.31
CA SER A 185 -1.19 -20.70 -8.62
C SER A 185 -2.00 -20.27 -7.39
N PRO A 186 -2.07 -21.04 -6.28
CA PRO A 186 -2.81 -20.62 -5.09
C PRO A 186 -2.31 -19.30 -4.49
N TYR A 187 -1.00 -19.08 -4.50
CA TYR A 187 -0.39 -17.85 -3.95
C TYR A 187 -0.64 -16.61 -4.82
N MET A 188 -0.95 -16.81 -6.11
CA MET A 188 -1.26 -15.73 -7.04
C MET A 188 -2.75 -15.38 -7.08
N ARG A 189 -3.62 -16.21 -6.48
CA ARG A 189 -5.07 -16.05 -6.51
C ARG A 189 -5.56 -14.66 -6.06
N PRO A 190 -5.04 -14.04 -4.99
CA PRO A 190 -5.46 -12.70 -4.59
C PRO A 190 -5.24 -11.63 -5.67
N LEU A 191 -4.23 -11.80 -6.53
CA LEU A 191 -3.95 -10.88 -7.63
C LEU A 191 -4.94 -11.07 -8.78
N TYR A 192 -5.33 -12.31 -9.08
CA TYR A 192 -6.40 -12.60 -10.03
C TYR A 192 -7.75 -12.04 -9.55
N ASP A 193 -8.07 -12.25 -8.27
CA ASP A 193 -9.32 -11.75 -7.68
C ASP A 193 -9.39 -10.22 -7.78
N ALA A 194 -8.29 -9.52 -7.48
CA ALA A 194 -8.22 -8.06 -7.63
C ALA A 194 -8.45 -7.61 -9.08
N LEU A 195 -7.87 -8.30 -10.07
CA LEU A 195 -8.09 -7.97 -11.48
C LEU A 195 -9.52 -8.22 -11.93
N HIS A 196 -10.14 -9.32 -11.46
CA HIS A 196 -11.52 -9.68 -11.80
C HIS A 196 -12.54 -8.73 -11.16
N ASP A 197 -12.21 -8.13 -10.02
CA ASP A 197 -13.03 -7.06 -9.44
C ASP A 197 -13.03 -5.77 -10.31
N MET A 198 -11.99 -5.56 -11.10
CA MET A 198 -11.76 -4.33 -11.86
C MET A 198 -12.12 -4.44 -13.33
N LEU A 199 -11.95 -5.62 -13.89
CA LEU A 199 -12.14 -5.92 -15.31
C LEU A 199 -13.01 -7.18 -15.46
N ASP A 200 -13.73 -7.26 -16.58
CA ASP A 200 -14.44 -8.47 -16.96
C ASP A 200 -13.48 -9.66 -17.10
N VAL A 201 -13.89 -10.83 -16.61
CA VAL A 201 -13.08 -12.05 -16.58
C VAL A 201 -12.54 -12.44 -17.97
N GLN A 202 -13.38 -12.37 -19.01
CA GLN A 202 -12.99 -12.70 -20.37
C GLN A 202 -11.96 -11.69 -20.92
N LYS A 203 -12.07 -10.42 -20.48
CA LYS A 203 -11.11 -9.37 -20.85
C LYS A 203 -9.76 -9.61 -20.18
N VAL A 204 -9.74 -9.98 -18.91
CA VAL A 204 -8.51 -10.34 -18.19
C VAL A 204 -7.82 -11.52 -18.86
N MET A 205 -8.56 -12.61 -19.16
CA MET A 205 -7.99 -13.80 -19.84
C MET A 205 -7.35 -13.43 -21.17
N ARG A 206 -8.04 -12.69 -22.03
CA ARG A 206 -7.50 -12.25 -23.31
C ARG A 206 -6.25 -11.37 -23.15
N MET A 207 -6.22 -10.47 -22.18
CA MET A 207 -5.05 -9.63 -21.92
C MET A 207 -3.86 -10.46 -21.40
N MET A 208 -4.11 -11.53 -20.67
CA MET A 208 -3.06 -12.46 -20.22
C MET A 208 -2.52 -13.29 -21.38
N GLU A 209 -3.37 -13.84 -22.25
CA GLU A 209 -2.96 -14.55 -23.46
C GLU A 209 -2.10 -13.67 -24.39
N GLN A 210 -2.40 -12.38 -24.45
CA GLN A 210 -1.66 -11.39 -25.24
C GLN A 210 -0.38 -10.88 -24.54
N GLY A 211 -0.10 -11.30 -23.29
CA GLY A 211 1.03 -10.80 -22.50
C GLY A 211 0.92 -9.33 -22.08
N ILE A 212 -0.30 -8.76 -22.16
CA ILE A 212 -0.59 -7.39 -21.67
C ILE A 212 -0.68 -7.38 -20.15
N ILE A 213 -1.23 -8.43 -19.55
CA ILE A 213 -1.21 -8.68 -18.11
C ILE A 213 -0.43 -9.97 -17.87
N GLU A 214 0.54 -9.91 -16.97
CA GLU A 214 1.36 -11.03 -16.56
C GLU A 214 1.32 -11.16 -15.05
N ILE A 215 1.07 -12.37 -14.54
CA ILE A 215 1.19 -12.70 -13.11
C ILE A 215 2.24 -13.79 -13.01
N ALA A 216 3.34 -13.51 -12.31
CA ALA A 216 4.48 -14.41 -12.28
C ALA A 216 5.23 -14.39 -10.95
N PRO A 217 5.89 -15.50 -10.57
CA PRO A 217 6.83 -15.50 -9.46
C PRO A 217 7.95 -14.48 -9.66
N LEU A 218 8.41 -13.89 -8.57
CA LEU A 218 9.52 -12.92 -8.58
C LEU A 218 10.76 -13.42 -9.33
N ALA A 219 11.07 -14.73 -9.21
CA ALA A 219 12.21 -15.35 -9.89
C ALA A 219 12.19 -15.18 -11.41
N TYR A 220 11.00 -15.09 -12.04
CA TYR A 220 10.84 -14.93 -13.48
C TYR A 220 11.15 -13.52 -13.98
N MET A 221 11.42 -12.59 -13.08
CA MET A 221 11.85 -11.21 -13.42
C MET A 221 13.36 -11.16 -13.73
N ARG A 222 14.12 -12.17 -13.37
CA ARG A 222 15.58 -12.20 -13.56
C ARG A 222 15.97 -12.11 -15.05
N GLY A 223 16.94 -11.24 -15.35
CA GLY A 223 17.45 -11.07 -16.71
C GLY A 223 16.57 -10.25 -17.65
N ARG A 224 15.43 -9.73 -17.17
CA ARG A 224 14.52 -8.92 -17.97
C ARG A 224 14.78 -7.43 -17.73
N THR A 225 14.51 -6.60 -18.72
CA THR A 225 14.36 -5.14 -18.59
C THR A 225 12.92 -4.79 -18.98
N LEU A 226 12.20 -4.16 -18.06
CA LEU A 226 10.78 -3.91 -18.19
C LEU A 226 10.56 -2.43 -18.48
N SER A 227 10.20 -2.10 -19.71
CA SER A 227 9.92 -0.73 -20.14
C SER A 227 8.42 -0.55 -20.38
N GLU A 228 7.91 0.69 -20.19
CA GLU A 228 6.51 1.08 -20.40
C GLU A 228 5.53 0.14 -19.65
N THR A 229 5.93 -0.30 -18.47
CA THR A 229 5.25 -1.33 -17.68
C THR A 229 4.76 -0.75 -16.35
N PHE A 230 3.59 -1.16 -15.89
CA PHE A 230 3.21 -1.01 -14.50
C PHE A 230 3.60 -2.29 -13.76
N LEU A 231 4.61 -2.19 -12.91
CA LEU A 231 5.25 -3.33 -12.26
C LEU A 231 4.88 -3.34 -10.78
N ILE A 232 4.32 -4.44 -10.27
CA ILE A 232 3.94 -4.59 -8.87
C ILE A 232 4.70 -5.76 -8.26
N LEU A 233 5.36 -5.53 -7.13
CA LEU A 233 5.88 -6.57 -6.25
C LEU A 233 5.03 -6.60 -4.98
N ASP A 234 4.26 -7.66 -4.83
CA ASP A 234 3.41 -7.89 -3.67
C ASP A 234 4.09 -8.82 -2.64
N GLU A 235 3.73 -8.69 -1.35
CA GLU A 235 4.31 -9.44 -0.22
C GLU A 235 5.85 -9.34 -0.16
N ALA A 236 6.35 -8.12 -0.41
CA ALA A 236 7.78 -7.87 -0.56
C ALA A 236 8.60 -8.08 0.73
N GLN A 237 7.98 -8.13 1.92
CA GLN A 237 8.64 -8.52 3.17
C GLN A 237 9.27 -9.90 3.09
N ASN A 238 8.74 -10.73 2.20
CA ASN A 238 9.16 -12.10 1.97
C ASN A 238 10.26 -12.23 0.89
N THR A 239 10.90 -11.15 0.50
CA THR A 239 12.09 -11.16 -0.36
C THR A 239 13.36 -11.10 0.46
N THR A 240 14.48 -11.61 -0.08
CA THR A 240 15.81 -11.30 0.43
C THR A 240 16.33 -9.98 -0.16
N PRO A 241 17.38 -9.35 0.42
CA PRO A 241 17.99 -8.15 -0.15
C PRO A 241 18.44 -8.31 -1.60
N GLU A 242 19.00 -9.45 -1.96
CA GLU A 242 19.44 -9.76 -3.32
C GLU A 242 18.26 -9.88 -4.29
N GLN A 243 17.14 -10.50 -3.86
CA GLN A 243 15.92 -10.60 -4.64
C GLN A 243 15.27 -9.22 -4.85
N MET A 244 15.23 -8.39 -3.81
CA MET A 244 14.74 -7.01 -3.90
C MET A 244 15.60 -6.19 -4.87
N LYS A 245 16.94 -6.22 -4.72
CA LYS A 245 17.87 -5.53 -5.63
C LYS A 245 17.70 -6.05 -7.06
N MET A 246 17.61 -7.35 -7.25
CA MET A 246 17.36 -7.97 -8.55
C MET A 246 16.09 -7.42 -9.20
N PHE A 247 14.98 -7.32 -8.46
CA PHE A 247 13.70 -6.80 -8.94
C PHE A 247 13.77 -5.31 -9.29
N LEU A 248 14.28 -4.48 -8.40
CA LEU A 248 14.36 -3.03 -8.61
C LEU A 248 15.26 -2.66 -9.81
N THR A 249 16.28 -3.47 -10.10
CA THR A 249 17.12 -3.27 -11.29
C THR A 249 16.47 -3.73 -12.61
N ARG A 250 15.21 -4.18 -12.61
CA ARG A 250 14.43 -4.49 -13.83
C ARG A 250 13.70 -3.28 -14.40
N ILE A 251 13.64 -2.19 -13.65
CA ILE A 251 12.92 -0.96 -14.02
C ILE A 251 13.55 -0.37 -15.28
N GLY A 252 12.78 -0.30 -16.36
CA GLY A 252 13.17 0.31 -17.63
C GLY A 252 12.46 1.63 -17.86
N ALA A 253 12.74 2.26 -18.99
CA ALA A 253 12.16 3.56 -19.35
C ALA A 253 10.63 3.52 -19.37
N GLY A 254 9.98 4.56 -18.81
CA GLY A 254 8.52 4.68 -18.79
C GLY A 254 7.80 3.68 -17.88
N THR A 255 8.54 2.96 -17.03
CA THR A 255 7.96 2.02 -16.07
C THR A 255 7.58 2.72 -14.78
N ARG A 256 6.42 2.32 -14.22
CA ARG A 256 5.97 2.66 -12.87
C ARG A 256 6.03 1.42 -12.01
N THR A 257 6.69 1.51 -10.88
CA THR A 257 6.91 0.36 -10.00
C THR A 257 6.30 0.59 -8.64
N VAL A 258 5.66 -0.44 -8.13
CA VAL A 258 5.04 -0.44 -6.81
C VAL A 258 5.54 -1.66 -6.03
N VAL A 259 5.98 -1.42 -4.81
CA VAL A 259 6.38 -2.47 -3.87
C VAL A 259 5.43 -2.42 -2.67
N THR A 260 4.69 -3.50 -2.45
CA THR A 260 3.76 -3.61 -1.32
C THR A 260 4.22 -4.68 -0.34
N GLY A 261 4.03 -4.42 0.96
CA GLY A 261 4.38 -5.40 1.98
C GLY A 261 4.04 -4.96 3.40
N ASP A 262 4.12 -5.92 4.30
CA ASP A 262 3.93 -5.75 5.74
C ASP A 262 5.19 -6.22 6.50
N PRO A 263 6.03 -5.31 6.99
CA PRO A 263 7.26 -5.69 7.69
C PRO A 263 7.03 -6.55 8.94
N SER A 264 5.80 -6.53 9.51
CA SER A 264 5.47 -7.33 10.68
C SER A 264 5.18 -8.80 10.35
N GLN A 265 4.90 -9.12 9.07
CA GLN A 265 4.55 -10.46 8.58
C GLN A 265 5.70 -11.05 7.75
N ASN A 266 6.85 -11.26 8.38
CA ASN A 266 8.01 -11.84 7.72
C ASN A 266 8.01 -13.36 7.89
N ASP A 267 7.79 -14.09 6.79
CA ASP A 267 7.77 -15.56 6.73
C ASP A 267 9.11 -16.14 6.25
N LEU A 268 10.17 -15.33 6.14
CA LEU A 268 11.49 -15.81 5.78
C LEU A 268 12.06 -16.75 6.84
N PRO A 269 12.85 -17.76 6.47
CA PRO A 269 13.55 -18.62 7.41
C PRO A 269 14.37 -17.82 8.42
N LEU A 270 14.48 -18.34 9.66
CA LEU A 270 15.27 -17.73 10.73
C LEU A 270 16.70 -17.40 10.24
N GLY A 271 17.16 -16.18 10.53
CA GLY A 271 18.48 -15.68 10.11
C GLY A 271 18.53 -15.07 8.71
N LYS A 272 17.42 -15.05 7.94
CA LYS A 272 17.37 -14.31 6.68
C LYS A 272 16.76 -12.92 6.89
N ARG A 273 17.43 -11.92 6.33
CA ARG A 273 17.00 -10.50 6.38
C ARG A 273 15.91 -10.24 5.34
N SER A 274 14.95 -9.40 5.69
CA SER A 274 13.92 -8.95 4.75
C SER A 274 14.48 -7.91 3.77
N GLY A 275 14.34 -8.19 2.47
CA GLY A 275 14.68 -7.26 1.40
C GLY A 275 13.86 -5.98 1.44
N LEU A 276 12.59 -6.05 1.89
CA LEU A 276 11.77 -4.86 2.08
C LEU A 276 12.37 -3.94 3.15
N GLY A 277 12.68 -4.48 4.34
CA GLY A 277 13.29 -3.70 5.42
C GLY A 277 14.63 -3.08 5.01
N HIS A 278 15.46 -3.83 4.28
CA HIS A 278 16.72 -3.34 3.72
C HIS A 278 16.48 -2.20 2.71
N ALA A 279 15.57 -2.37 1.74
CA ALA A 279 15.27 -1.35 0.73
C ALA A 279 14.73 -0.05 1.34
N LEU A 280 13.86 -0.14 2.36
CA LEU A 280 13.32 1.03 3.06
C LEU A 280 14.40 1.88 3.74
N ARG A 281 15.53 1.29 4.14
CA ARG A 281 16.67 2.00 4.71
C ARG A 281 17.57 2.60 3.63
N VAL A 282 18.00 1.77 2.70
CA VAL A 282 19.03 2.13 1.70
C VAL A 282 18.51 3.16 0.69
N LEU A 283 17.21 3.09 0.33
CA LEU A 283 16.63 3.96 -0.69
C LEU A 283 16.01 5.24 -0.11
N ARG A 284 16.12 5.47 1.18
CA ARG A 284 15.62 6.70 1.82
C ARG A 284 16.39 7.91 1.29
N GLY A 285 15.66 8.88 0.74
CA GLY A 285 16.25 10.11 0.17
C GLY A 285 16.67 10.02 -1.29
N VAL A 286 16.47 8.89 -1.96
CA VAL A 286 16.69 8.78 -3.41
C VAL A 286 15.52 9.45 -4.15
N ASP A 287 15.85 10.38 -5.05
CA ASP A 287 14.87 11.11 -5.85
C ASP A 287 14.04 10.16 -6.73
N GLY A 288 12.75 10.46 -6.90
CA GLY A 288 11.84 9.64 -7.69
C GLY A 288 11.21 8.47 -6.94
N ILE A 289 11.55 8.27 -5.65
CA ILE A 289 11.01 7.22 -4.79
C ILE A 289 10.08 7.80 -3.74
N ALA A 290 8.90 7.22 -3.58
CA ALA A 290 7.96 7.55 -2.51
C ALA A 290 7.76 6.40 -1.54
N PHE A 291 7.64 6.74 -0.25
CA PHE A 291 7.33 5.80 0.83
C PHE A 291 6.01 6.18 1.48
N CYS A 292 5.02 5.30 1.38
CA CYS A 292 3.69 5.48 1.96
C CYS A 292 3.47 4.45 3.05
N SER A 293 3.24 4.92 4.28
CA SER A 293 3.02 4.06 5.44
C SER A 293 1.54 4.01 5.78
N PHE A 294 1.05 2.81 6.04
CA PHE A 294 -0.29 2.52 6.55
C PHE A 294 -0.20 2.03 7.98
N THR A 295 -1.21 2.34 8.76
CA THR A 295 -1.32 1.96 10.17
C THR A 295 -2.49 1.01 10.40
N SER A 296 -2.65 0.51 11.61
CA SER A 296 -3.82 -0.28 12.01
C SER A 296 -5.14 0.49 11.87
N ALA A 297 -5.11 1.82 11.94
CA ALA A 297 -6.29 2.66 11.72
C ALA A 297 -6.78 2.63 10.26
N ASP A 298 -5.89 2.34 9.30
CA ASP A 298 -6.22 2.26 7.87
C ASP A 298 -6.77 0.88 7.46
N VAL A 299 -6.85 -0.08 8.39
CA VAL A 299 -7.32 -1.44 8.10
C VAL A 299 -8.81 -1.46 7.81
N MET A 300 -9.16 -1.84 6.59
CA MET A 300 -10.53 -1.91 6.09
C MET A 300 -11.05 -3.34 6.16
N ARG A 301 -11.45 -3.80 7.33
CA ARG A 301 -11.99 -5.14 7.54
C ARG A 301 -13.41 -5.07 8.12
N HIS A 302 -14.16 -6.14 7.91
CA HIS A 302 -15.45 -6.32 8.58
C HIS A 302 -15.26 -6.17 10.10
N GLN A 303 -16.18 -5.48 10.79
CA GLN A 303 -16.08 -5.20 12.24
C GLN A 303 -15.83 -6.45 13.09
N LEU A 304 -16.41 -7.61 12.72
CA LEU A 304 -16.15 -8.87 13.38
C LEU A 304 -14.70 -9.29 13.24
N VAL A 305 -14.10 -9.15 12.04
CA VAL A 305 -12.70 -9.52 11.81
C VAL A 305 -11.75 -8.62 12.60
N GLN A 306 -12.05 -7.31 12.70
CA GLN A 306 -11.27 -6.40 13.57
C GLN A 306 -11.31 -6.87 15.03
N ARG A 307 -12.50 -7.25 15.55
CA ARG A 307 -12.64 -7.77 16.92
C ARG A 307 -11.90 -9.09 17.14
N ILE A 308 -11.89 -9.95 16.12
CA ILE A 308 -11.14 -11.23 16.18
C ILE A 308 -9.64 -10.92 16.25
N VAL A 309 -9.10 -10.09 15.36
CA VAL A 309 -7.67 -9.73 15.37
C VAL A 309 -7.26 -9.13 16.71
N LEU A 310 -8.02 -8.15 17.22
CA LEU A 310 -7.75 -7.55 18.52
C LEU A 310 -7.78 -8.56 19.68
N ALA A 311 -8.61 -9.59 19.59
CA ALA A 311 -8.66 -10.65 20.61
C ALA A 311 -7.39 -11.51 20.57
N TYR A 312 -6.91 -11.88 19.39
CA TYR A 312 -5.65 -12.62 19.23
C TYR A 312 -4.43 -11.79 19.64
N ASP A 313 -4.35 -10.52 19.22
CA ASP A 313 -3.26 -9.60 19.60
C ASP A 313 -3.16 -9.47 21.14
N ARG A 314 -4.30 -9.35 21.83
CA ARG A 314 -4.33 -9.33 23.31
C ARG A 314 -3.82 -10.61 23.93
N GLU A 315 -4.16 -11.75 23.36
CA GLU A 315 -3.68 -13.05 23.83
C GLU A 315 -2.18 -13.20 23.61
N ASP A 316 -1.67 -12.79 22.43
CA ASP A 316 -0.24 -12.82 22.13
C ASP A 316 0.56 -11.88 23.03
N GLN A 317 0.04 -10.70 23.32
CA GLN A 317 0.63 -9.78 24.30
C GLN A 317 0.68 -10.40 25.70
N ARG A 318 -0.41 -11.08 26.14
CA ARG A 318 -0.44 -11.81 27.42
C ARG A 318 0.60 -12.91 27.45
N ARG A 319 0.72 -13.70 26.38
CA ARG A 319 1.72 -14.77 26.27
C ARG A 319 3.15 -14.24 26.30
N ARG A 320 3.41 -13.11 25.61
CA ARG A 320 4.71 -12.42 25.66
C ARG A 320 5.02 -11.90 27.06
N ALA A 321 4.04 -11.28 27.73
CA ALA A 321 4.20 -10.80 29.11
C ALA A 321 4.37 -11.92 30.14
N ALA A 322 3.82 -13.11 29.89
CA ALA A 322 3.95 -14.27 30.77
C ALA A 322 5.25 -15.08 30.58
N ARG A 323 6.05 -14.79 29.54
CA ARG A 323 7.36 -15.43 29.30
C ARG A 323 8.40 -14.96 30.34
N PRO A 324 9.26 -15.84 30.86
CA PRO A 324 10.32 -15.47 31.78
C PRO A 324 11.28 -14.46 31.15
N VAL A 325 11.67 -13.45 31.91
CA VAL A 325 12.55 -12.32 31.47
C VAL A 325 13.86 -12.79 30.84
N GLY A 326 14.34 -13.99 31.16
CA GLY A 326 15.56 -14.59 30.57
C GLY A 326 15.41 -15.01 29.09
N ALA A 327 14.22 -15.44 28.67
CA ALA A 327 13.97 -15.82 27.27
C ALA A 327 13.78 -14.59 26.38
N GLN A 328 13.14 -13.55 26.91
CA GLN A 328 12.97 -12.27 26.20
C GLN A 328 14.32 -11.59 25.92
N ARG A 329 15.24 -11.57 26.92
CA ARG A 329 16.58 -11.00 26.74
C ARG A 329 17.45 -11.74 25.71
N ALA A 330 17.23 -13.03 25.50
CA ALA A 330 17.96 -13.79 24.49
C ALA A 330 17.44 -13.47 23.08
N GLU A 331 16.12 -13.35 22.89
CA GLU A 331 15.51 -12.96 21.62
C GLU A 331 15.79 -11.49 21.26
N ASP A 332 15.75 -10.59 22.24
CA ASP A 332 16.09 -9.17 22.06
C ASP A 332 17.58 -9.01 21.73
N ARG A 333 18.48 -9.76 22.38
CA ARG A 333 19.90 -9.76 22.01
C ARG A 333 20.16 -10.22 20.58
N VAL A 334 19.54 -11.30 20.16
CA VAL A 334 19.67 -11.78 18.77
C VAL A 334 19.10 -10.76 17.78
N ARG A 335 18.04 -10.06 18.15
CA ARG A 335 17.44 -9.00 17.35
C ARG A 335 18.33 -7.75 17.30
N ASP A 336 18.90 -7.36 18.43
CA ASP A 336 19.81 -6.21 18.53
C ASP A 336 21.14 -6.50 17.89
N GLU A 337 21.68 -7.72 17.98
CA GLU A 337 22.88 -8.16 17.26
C GLU A 337 22.66 -8.13 15.74
N VAL A 338 21.50 -8.60 15.24
CA VAL A 338 21.15 -8.52 13.81
C VAL A 338 21.00 -7.07 13.35
N VAL A 339 20.47 -6.17 14.20
CA VAL A 339 20.36 -4.74 13.87
C VAL A 339 21.73 -4.06 13.90
N ALA A 340 22.58 -4.39 14.88
CA ALA A 340 23.93 -3.82 15.00
C ALA A 340 24.87 -4.30 13.88
N GLU A 341 24.79 -5.58 13.48
CA GLU A 341 25.52 -6.09 12.31
C GLU A 341 25.03 -5.42 11.00
N ASP A 342 23.72 -5.12 10.89
CA ASP A 342 23.15 -4.38 9.79
C ASP A 342 23.68 -2.93 9.70
N GLU A 343 23.92 -2.29 10.84
CA GLU A 343 24.48 -0.93 10.90
C GLU A 343 25.98 -0.92 10.58
N ALA A 344 26.73 -1.91 11.04
CA ALA A 344 28.16 -2.03 10.80
C ALA A 344 28.51 -2.38 9.34
N GLU A 345 27.71 -3.22 8.66
CA GLU A 345 27.91 -3.51 7.23
C GLU A 345 27.61 -2.30 6.33
N VAL A 346 26.65 -1.45 6.70
CA VAL A 346 26.32 -0.22 5.95
C VAL A 346 27.46 0.80 6.10
N GLU A 347 28.08 0.92 7.27
CA GLU A 347 29.26 1.78 7.46
C GLU A 347 30.49 1.26 6.69
N ALA A 348 30.71 -0.04 6.65
CA ALA A 348 31.81 -0.65 5.93
C ALA A 348 31.69 -0.52 4.40
N ASP A 349 30.48 -0.60 3.84
CA ASP A 349 30.26 -0.40 2.41
C ASP A 349 30.39 1.08 1.99
N VAL A 350 30.05 2.02 2.85
CA VAL A 350 30.21 3.46 2.59
C VAL A 350 31.67 3.83 2.61
N ASP A 351 32.48 3.29 3.54
CA ASP A 351 33.94 3.52 3.61
C ASP A 351 34.70 2.80 2.48
N GLY A 352 34.23 1.66 2.02
CA GLY A 352 34.80 0.91 0.89
C GLY A 352 34.68 1.63 -0.46
N GLU A 353 33.52 2.28 -0.72
CA GLU A 353 33.30 3.06 -1.95
C GLU A 353 34.07 4.39 -1.94
N ALA A 354 34.31 5.00 -0.78
CA ALA A 354 35.11 6.21 -0.67
C ALA A 354 36.61 5.97 -0.98
N ASP A 355 37.12 4.79 -0.68
CA ASP A 355 38.56 4.43 -0.91
C ASP A 355 38.81 4.01 -2.39
N GLU A 356 37.83 3.50 -3.12
CA GLU A 356 37.93 3.22 -4.56
C GLU A 356 37.78 4.48 -5.44
N ALA A 357 37.04 5.49 -5.02
CA ALA A 357 36.89 6.74 -5.73
C ALA A 357 38.15 7.63 -5.72
N GLY A 358 39.09 7.39 -4.79
CA GLY A 358 40.34 8.12 -4.64
C GLY A 358 41.51 7.60 -5.49
N LYS A 359 41.43 6.45 -6.14
CA LYS A 359 42.52 5.88 -6.95
C LYS A 359 42.40 6.23 -8.43
N PRO A 360 43.25 7.07 -9.02
CA PRO A 360 43.20 7.36 -10.44
C PRO A 360 43.43 6.08 -11.25
N GLY A 361 42.47 5.70 -12.05
CA GLY A 361 42.47 4.48 -12.85
C GLY A 361 43.72 4.36 -13.73
N LYS A 362 44.23 3.13 -13.89
CA LYS A 362 45.45 2.78 -14.66
C LYS A 362 45.44 3.35 -16.10
N ALA A 363 44.31 3.75 -16.64
CA ALA A 363 44.21 4.39 -17.97
C ALA A 363 44.74 5.83 -18.03
N ALA A 364 44.68 6.59 -16.93
CA ALA A 364 45.21 7.97 -16.88
C ALA A 364 46.73 8.02 -16.81
N ARG A 365 47.40 6.98 -16.29
CA ARG A 365 48.89 6.87 -16.24
C ARG A 365 49.50 6.54 -17.59
N ALA A 366 48.76 5.91 -18.52
CA ALA A 366 49.26 5.59 -19.85
C ALA A 366 49.22 6.83 -20.80
N ALA A 367 48.24 7.73 -20.64
CA ALA A 367 48.14 8.96 -21.43
C ALA A 367 49.23 10.01 -21.04
N GLY A 368 49.51 10.15 -19.74
CA GLY A 368 50.55 11.07 -19.25
C GLY A 368 52.00 10.72 -19.71
N ARG A 369 52.30 9.42 -19.90
CA ARG A 369 53.62 8.98 -20.40
C ARG A 369 53.80 9.15 -21.93
N ARG A 370 52.77 9.29 -22.71
CA ARG A 370 52.86 9.58 -24.15
C ARG A 370 53.05 11.06 -24.47
N LEU A 371 52.52 11.99 -23.67
CA LEU A 371 52.76 13.41 -23.82
C LEU A 371 54.17 13.87 -23.41
N ALA A 372 54.76 13.23 -22.38
CA ALA A 372 56.10 13.58 -21.95
C ALA A 372 57.24 13.09 -22.87
N ARG A 373 56.95 12.25 -23.89
CA ARG A 373 57.93 11.80 -24.88
C ARG A 373 57.87 12.60 -26.20
N ALA A 374 56.85 13.46 -26.37
CA ALA A 374 56.70 14.27 -27.61
C ALA A 374 57.27 15.69 -27.50
N THR A 375 57.77 16.10 -26.32
CA THR A 375 58.35 17.45 -26.11
C THR A 375 59.86 17.50 -25.91
N ASN A 376 60.60 16.36 -26.05
CA ASN A 376 62.07 16.35 -26.04
C ASN A 376 62.62 15.74 -27.33
N GLY A 377 62.39 16.44 -28.43
CA GLY A 377 62.97 16.08 -29.71
C GLY A 377 62.83 17.25 -30.66
N HIS A 378 63.58 18.32 -30.37
CA HIS A 378 64.30 19.22 -31.31
C HIS A 378 65.05 20.25 -30.48
#